data_842694ef78e0f6ec015e4c857bf5de7c
#
_entry.id   842694ef78e0f6ec015e4c857bf5de7c
#
_cell.length_a   1.000
_cell.length_b   1.000
_cell.length_c   1.000
_cell.angle_alpha   90.00
_cell.angle_beta   90.00
_cell.angle_gamma   90.00
#
_symmetry.space_group_name_H-M   'P 1'
#
loop_
_entity.id
_entity.type
_entity.pdbx_description
1 polymer ?
#
loop_
_entity_poly.entity_id
_entity_poly.type
_entity_poly.pdbx_seq_one_letter_code
_entity_poly.pdbx_strand_id
1 'polypeptide(L)'
;MSTIKTNTLTGTTSAGSIVVTGEGGSTTTNLQQGLGKTWGEFNGAAGTIAYGDSFNCASLTDNGTSDYSTTRTNNMGNAVYSFFGSAGKSQTSERNFNVPDNDFPNTTSAARIHITTSDGTLASDQATYVAFGILGDLA
;
A
#
# COMPACT_ATOMS: atom_id res chain seq x y z
N MET A 1 -15.00 32.16 0.69
CA MET A 1 -14.45 30.78 0.71
C MET A 1 -15.55 29.87 1.21
N SER A 2 -15.90 28.80 0.46
CA SER A 2 -16.91 27.83 0.87
C SER A 2 -16.23 26.64 1.54
N THR A 3 -16.76 26.22 2.70
CA THR A 3 -16.22 25.11 3.48
C THR A 3 -17.31 24.07 3.69
N ILE A 4 -16.99 22.80 3.39
CA ILE A 4 -17.86 21.66 3.73
C ILE A 4 -17.29 21.02 5.00
N LYS A 5 -18.09 20.96 6.08
CA LYS A 5 -17.76 20.22 7.30
C LYS A 5 -18.72 19.05 7.42
N THR A 6 -18.21 17.83 7.33
CA THR A 6 -19.02 16.61 7.42
C THR A 6 -18.20 15.47 8.02
N ASN A 7 -18.84 14.60 8.78
CA ASN A 7 -18.22 13.38 9.31
C ASN A 7 -18.28 12.22 8.31
N THR A 8 -19.19 12.29 7.35
CA THR A 8 -19.38 11.22 6.35
C THR A 8 -19.72 11.86 5.00
N LEU A 9 -19.16 11.31 3.94
CA LEU A 9 -19.44 11.68 2.56
C LEU A 9 -19.87 10.41 1.81
N THR A 10 -21.15 10.35 1.41
CA THR A 10 -21.74 9.19 0.73
C THR A 10 -22.31 9.62 -0.61
N GLY A 11 -22.03 8.85 -1.67
CA GLY A 11 -22.65 9.06 -2.97
C GLY A 11 -24.15 8.74 -2.94
N THR A 12 -24.98 9.60 -3.54
CA THR A 12 -26.44 9.47 -3.50
C THR A 12 -26.99 8.41 -4.45
N THR A 13 -26.27 8.06 -5.51
CA THR A 13 -26.74 7.12 -6.54
C THR A 13 -26.27 5.69 -6.26
N SER A 14 -25.02 5.54 -5.84
CA SER A 14 -24.41 4.28 -5.44
C SER A 14 -23.19 4.56 -4.56
N ALA A 15 -22.76 3.55 -3.82
CA ALA A 15 -21.47 3.63 -3.10
C ALA A 15 -20.37 3.99 -4.11
N GLY A 16 -19.50 4.93 -3.77
CA GLY A 16 -18.41 5.37 -4.64
C GLY A 16 -18.79 6.30 -5.79
N SER A 17 -20.02 6.82 -5.85
CA SER A 17 -20.49 7.73 -6.93
C SER A 17 -20.04 9.19 -6.78
N ILE A 18 -19.23 9.52 -5.78
CA ILE A 18 -18.73 10.89 -5.58
C ILE A 18 -17.63 11.17 -6.60
N VAL A 19 -17.85 12.21 -7.40
CA VAL A 19 -16.92 12.65 -8.46
C VAL A 19 -16.31 13.98 -8.06
N VAL A 20 -15.01 14.10 -8.27
CA VAL A 20 -14.28 15.37 -8.13
C VAL A 20 -13.98 15.92 -9.52
N THR A 21 -14.43 17.14 -9.78
CA THR A 21 -14.13 17.85 -11.02
C THR A 21 -12.77 18.53 -10.91
N GLY A 22 -11.91 18.33 -11.88
CA GLY A 22 -10.60 18.98 -11.95
C GLY A 22 -10.71 20.49 -12.20
N GLU A 23 -9.64 21.22 -11.96
CA GLU A 23 -9.59 22.70 -12.09
C GLU A 23 -10.00 23.20 -13.48
N GLY A 24 -9.80 22.40 -14.54
CA GLY A 24 -10.25 22.73 -15.90
C GLY A 24 -11.75 22.64 -16.13
N GLY A 25 -12.53 22.22 -15.13
CA GLY A 25 -14.00 22.24 -15.12
C GLY A 25 -14.69 21.16 -15.98
N SER A 26 -13.94 20.33 -16.72
CA SER A 26 -14.53 19.34 -17.64
C SER A 26 -14.12 17.88 -17.33
N THR A 27 -12.93 17.65 -16.81
CA THR A 27 -12.48 16.32 -16.45
C THR A 27 -12.84 15.98 -15.01
N THR A 28 -13.25 14.74 -14.79
CA THR A 28 -13.68 14.26 -13.47
C THR A 28 -12.92 13.01 -13.07
N THR A 29 -12.73 12.81 -11.77
CA THR A 29 -12.24 11.56 -11.19
C THR A 29 -13.13 11.11 -10.05
N ASN A 30 -13.25 9.80 -9.87
CA ASN A 30 -13.97 9.24 -8.73
C ASN A 30 -13.16 9.46 -7.45
N LEU A 31 -13.78 10.01 -6.42
CA LEU A 31 -13.11 10.29 -5.15
C LEU A 31 -12.55 9.00 -4.51
N GLN A 32 -13.32 7.93 -4.54
CA GLN A 32 -12.90 6.66 -3.97
C GLN A 32 -11.65 6.10 -4.67
N GLN A 33 -11.57 6.17 -5.98
CA GLN A 33 -10.41 5.71 -6.75
C GLN A 33 -9.14 6.53 -6.47
N GLY A 34 -9.29 7.82 -6.20
CA GLY A 34 -8.18 8.72 -5.90
C GLY A 34 -7.59 8.60 -4.48
N LEU A 35 -8.24 7.88 -3.56
CA LEU A 35 -7.80 7.73 -2.18
C LEU A 35 -6.93 6.48 -2.00
N GLY A 36 -5.86 6.59 -1.22
CA GLY A 36 -5.11 5.43 -0.74
C GLY A 36 -6.00 4.50 0.11
N LYS A 37 -5.94 3.20 -0.14
CA LYS A 37 -6.76 2.19 0.55
C LYS A 37 -6.04 1.50 1.68
N THR A 38 -4.76 1.38 1.55
CA THR A 38 -3.87 0.77 2.55
C THR A 38 -2.50 1.41 2.39
N TRP A 39 -1.84 1.70 3.47
CA TRP A 39 -0.43 2.09 3.48
C TRP A 39 0.20 1.73 4.81
N GLY A 40 1.50 1.57 4.80
CA GLY A 40 2.29 1.33 6.01
C GLY A 40 3.75 1.61 5.81
N GLU A 41 4.42 1.85 6.93
CA GLU A 41 5.87 2.02 7.01
C GLU A 41 6.39 1.14 8.15
N PHE A 42 7.54 0.50 7.95
CA PHE A 42 8.17 -0.35 8.96
C PHE A 42 9.68 -0.46 8.78
N ASN A 43 10.36 -0.85 9.85
CA ASN A 43 11.77 -1.22 9.82
C ASN A 43 11.89 -2.75 9.65
N GLY A 44 12.30 -3.20 8.46
CA GLY A 44 12.47 -4.61 8.15
C GLY A 44 13.68 -5.27 8.83
N ALA A 45 14.61 -4.49 9.38
CA ALA A 45 15.77 -4.96 10.11
C ALA A 45 15.55 -5.03 11.64
N ALA A 46 14.36 -4.73 12.12
CA ALA A 46 14.05 -4.84 13.55
C ALA A 46 13.98 -6.30 13.99
N GLY A 47 14.43 -6.60 15.19
CA GLY A 47 14.37 -7.96 15.76
C GLY A 47 12.93 -8.48 15.97
N THR A 48 11.98 -7.56 16.09
CA THR A 48 10.53 -7.81 16.00
C THR A 48 9.97 -6.74 15.08
N ILE A 49 9.44 -7.13 13.93
CA ILE A 49 8.89 -6.17 12.98
C ILE A 49 7.52 -5.69 13.44
N ALA A 50 7.29 -4.40 13.29
CA ALA A 50 6.00 -3.74 13.53
C ALA A 50 5.88 -2.53 12.63
N TYR A 51 4.65 -2.10 12.37
CA TYR A 51 4.43 -0.82 11.70
C TYR A 51 4.88 0.34 12.60
N GLY A 52 5.63 1.27 12.06
CA GLY A 52 5.87 2.57 12.66
C GLY A 52 4.61 3.44 12.58
N ASP A 53 3.98 3.45 11.39
CA ASP A 53 2.65 4.00 11.17
C ASP A 53 1.96 3.26 10.00
N SER A 54 0.62 3.23 10.01
CA SER A 54 -0.14 2.52 8.98
C SER A 54 -1.61 2.91 8.94
N PHE A 55 -2.24 2.65 7.80
CA PHE A 55 -3.69 2.77 7.60
C PHE A 55 -4.23 1.50 6.95
N ASN A 56 -5.32 0.96 7.48
CA ASN A 56 -6.00 -0.25 7.02
C ASN A 56 -5.09 -1.50 7.00
N CYS A 57 -4.07 -1.54 7.85
CA CYS A 57 -3.21 -2.70 8.05
C CYS A 57 -3.63 -3.45 9.32
N ALA A 58 -3.76 -4.77 9.24
CA ALA A 58 -4.13 -5.64 10.37
C ALA A 58 -2.90 -6.33 10.97
N SER A 59 -2.01 -6.85 10.13
CA SER A 59 -0.78 -7.50 10.59
C SER A 59 0.37 -7.31 9.61
N LEU A 60 1.57 -7.39 10.15
CA LEU A 60 2.83 -7.46 9.43
C LEU A 60 3.54 -8.74 9.87
N THR A 61 3.99 -9.54 8.91
CA THR A 61 4.67 -10.81 9.15
C THR A 61 6.03 -10.80 8.48
N ASP A 62 7.06 -11.17 9.20
CA ASP A 62 8.40 -11.49 8.67
C ASP A 62 8.38 -12.95 8.22
N ASN A 63 8.56 -13.18 6.92
CA ASN A 63 8.63 -14.52 6.34
C ASN A 63 10.08 -14.98 6.15
N GLY A 64 11.03 -14.13 6.46
CA GLY A 64 12.47 -14.35 6.28
C GLY A 64 13.17 -13.09 5.77
N THR A 65 14.43 -13.21 5.47
CA THR A 65 15.26 -12.08 5.06
C THR A 65 14.67 -11.35 3.85
N SER A 66 14.31 -10.09 4.03
CA SER A 66 13.78 -9.21 2.98
C SER A 66 12.46 -9.67 2.35
N ASP A 67 11.69 -10.46 3.09
CA ASP A 67 10.42 -11.04 2.66
C ASP A 67 9.35 -10.82 3.74
N TYR A 68 8.32 -10.06 3.41
CA TYR A 68 7.30 -9.63 4.36
C TYR A 68 5.89 -9.85 3.80
N SER A 69 4.93 -10.08 4.69
CA SER A 69 3.51 -10.09 4.33
C SER A 69 2.75 -9.04 5.14
N THR A 70 1.86 -8.32 4.47
CA THR A 70 0.89 -7.41 5.10
C THR A 70 -0.52 -7.95 4.91
N THR A 71 -1.36 -7.87 5.95
CA THR A 71 -2.79 -8.13 5.84
C THR A 71 -3.59 -6.86 6.12
N ARG A 72 -4.84 -6.82 5.66
CA ARG A 72 -5.72 -5.65 5.75
C ARG A 72 -6.81 -5.85 6.79
N THR A 73 -7.24 -4.76 7.43
CA THR A 73 -8.42 -4.74 8.30
C THR A 73 -9.70 -4.77 7.45
N ASN A 74 -9.75 -3.94 6.40
CA ASN A 74 -10.83 -3.93 5.42
C ASN A 74 -10.28 -4.43 4.08
N ASN A 75 -10.90 -5.45 3.53
CA ASN A 75 -10.46 -6.10 2.31
C ASN A 75 -10.63 -5.18 1.08
N MET A 76 -9.84 -5.44 0.04
CA MET A 76 -10.08 -4.90 -1.30
C MET A 76 -11.26 -5.63 -1.95
N GLY A 77 -12.00 -4.96 -2.82
CA GLY A 77 -13.09 -5.55 -3.58
C GLY A 77 -12.64 -6.63 -4.57
N ASN A 78 -11.39 -6.58 -5.00
CA ASN A 78 -10.76 -7.59 -5.85
C ASN A 78 -9.24 -7.60 -5.60
N ALA A 79 -8.52 -8.53 -6.23
CA ALA A 79 -7.06 -8.64 -6.11
C ALA A 79 -6.31 -7.83 -7.19
N VAL A 80 -7.01 -7.06 -8.01
CA VAL A 80 -6.43 -6.21 -9.06
C VAL A 80 -6.35 -4.76 -8.55
N TYR A 81 -5.21 -4.39 -8.01
CA TYR A 81 -4.95 -3.06 -7.44
C TYR A 81 -3.51 -2.61 -7.72
N SER A 82 -3.29 -1.30 -7.69
CA SER A 82 -1.92 -0.76 -7.75
C SER A 82 -1.24 -0.91 -6.41
N PHE A 83 -0.08 -1.53 -6.42
CA PHE A 83 0.79 -1.68 -5.26
C PHE A 83 2.13 -1.02 -5.56
N PHE A 84 2.54 -0.08 -4.74
CA PHE A 84 3.78 0.68 -4.90
C PHE A 84 4.48 0.83 -3.56
N GLY A 85 5.77 1.10 -3.59
CA GLY A 85 6.53 1.30 -2.37
C GLY A 85 7.96 1.74 -2.61
N SER A 86 8.65 1.92 -1.51
CA SER A 86 10.07 2.22 -1.48
C SER A 86 10.74 1.45 -0.36
N ALA A 87 12.02 1.14 -0.55
CA ALA A 87 12.84 0.53 0.47
C ALA A 87 14.19 1.21 0.52
N GLY A 88 14.77 1.29 1.70
CA GLY A 88 16.06 1.91 1.92
C GLY A 88 16.87 1.20 3.00
N LYS A 89 18.17 1.28 2.84
CA LYS A 89 19.16 0.97 3.87
C LYS A 89 20.22 2.06 3.84
N SER A 90 20.96 2.27 4.94
CA SER A 90 21.93 3.35 5.03
C SER A 90 22.84 3.41 3.81
N GLN A 91 22.92 4.56 3.21
CA GLN A 91 23.79 5.21 2.23
C GLN A 91 24.60 4.39 1.19
N THR A 92 24.80 3.10 1.29
CA THR A 92 25.72 2.36 0.41
C THR A 92 25.09 1.21 -0.38
N SER A 93 23.81 0.95 -0.20
CA SER A 93 23.18 -0.22 -0.82
C SER A 93 21.79 0.13 -1.36
N GLU A 94 21.64 0.03 -2.67
CA GLU A 94 20.35 0.16 -3.32
C GLU A 94 19.40 -0.97 -2.90
N ARG A 95 18.14 -0.63 -2.71
CA ARG A 95 17.06 -1.56 -2.39
C ARG A 95 15.89 -1.30 -3.30
N ASN A 96 15.40 -2.34 -3.92
CA ASN A 96 14.22 -2.29 -4.77
C ASN A 96 13.04 -2.88 -4.02
N PHE A 97 11.92 -2.16 -4.04
CA PHE A 97 10.64 -2.67 -3.60
C PHE A 97 10.03 -3.52 -4.71
N ASN A 98 9.70 -4.77 -4.42
CA ASN A 98 9.08 -5.69 -5.37
C ASN A 98 7.84 -6.36 -4.79
N VAL A 99 6.91 -6.67 -5.66
CA VAL A 99 5.71 -7.46 -5.35
C VAL A 99 5.84 -8.77 -6.11
N PRO A 100 6.05 -9.91 -5.43
CA PRO A 100 6.13 -11.19 -6.09
C PRO A 100 4.76 -11.59 -6.67
N ASP A 101 4.74 -12.12 -7.88
CA ASP A 101 3.50 -12.41 -8.61
C ASP A 101 3.18 -13.91 -8.75
N ASN A 102 4.19 -14.78 -8.86
CA ASN A 102 3.98 -16.18 -9.23
C ASN A 102 3.75 -17.13 -8.05
N ASP A 103 4.50 -16.99 -6.97
CA ASP A 103 4.45 -17.93 -5.84
C ASP A 103 3.54 -17.45 -4.69
N PHE A 104 3.28 -16.15 -4.63
CA PHE A 104 2.47 -15.52 -3.58
C PHE A 104 1.58 -14.43 -4.20
N PRO A 105 0.50 -14.82 -4.87
CA PRO A 105 -0.36 -13.85 -5.53
C PRO A 105 -0.99 -12.91 -4.49
N ASN A 106 -1.09 -11.65 -4.83
CA ASN A 106 -1.86 -10.68 -4.07
C ASN A 106 -3.31 -11.15 -3.96
N THR A 107 -3.90 -10.98 -2.79
CA THR A 107 -5.29 -11.31 -2.51
C THR A 107 -6.07 -10.07 -2.10
N THR A 108 -7.37 -10.18 -1.94
CA THR A 108 -8.18 -9.08 -1.40
C THR A 108 -7.77 -8.69 0.02
N SER A 109 -7.30 -9.64 0.82
CA SER A 109 -6.96 -9.44 2.24
C SER A 109 -5.47 -9.30 2.55
N ALA A 110 -4.57 -9.73 1.65
CA ALA A 110 -3.13 -9.78 1.90
C ALA A 110 -2.31 -9.40 0.67
N ALA A 111 -1.09 -8.95 0.92
CA ALA A 111 -0.08 -8.73 -0.11
C ALA A 111 1.31 -9.09 0.44
N ARG A 112 2.21 -9.49 -0.45
CA ARG A 112 3.59 -9.80 -0.12
C ARG A 112 4.56 -8.76 -0.68
N ILE A 113 5.60 -8.50 0.06
CA ILE A 113 6.62 -7.50 -0.23
C ILE A 113 7.97 -8.21 -0.22
N HIS A 114 8.68 -8.13 -1.32
CA HIS A 114 10.08 -8.51 -1.43
C HIS A 114 10.96 -7.28 -1.54
N ILE A 115 12.06 -7.28 -0.82
CA ILE A 115 13.10 -6.27 -0.99
C ILE A 115 14.27 -6.94 -1.67
N THR A 116 14.64 -6.44 -2.84
CA THR A 116 15.70 -7.03 -3.66
C THR A 116 16.85 -6.04 -3.86
N THR A 117 17.98 -6.58 -4.24
CA THR A 117 19.12 -5.85 -4.78
C THR A 117 18.90 -5.52 -6.25
N SER A 118 19.82 -4.76 -6.86
CA SER A 118 19.72 -4.34 -8.26
C SER A 118 19.72 -5.50 -9.27
N ASP A 119 20.22 -6.66 -8.89
CA ASP A 119 20.22 -7.89 -9.72
C ASP A 119 18.92 -8.72 -9.58
N GLY A 120 17.97 -8.25 -8.77
CA GLY A 120 16.66 -8.91 -8.58
C GLY A 120 16.66 -10.03 -7.54
N THR A 121 17.80 -10.34 -6.89
CA THR A 121 17.83 -11.32 -5.80
C THR A 121 17.29 -10.70 -4.50
N LEU A 122 16.73 -11.51 -3.61
CA LEU A 122 16.36 -11.04 -2.27
C LEU A 122 17.62 -10.47 -1.58
N ALA A 123 17.47 -9.29 -1.01
CA ALA A 123 18.59 -8.65 -0.32
C ALA A 123 19.01 -9.52 0.87
N SER A 124 20.30 -9.86 0.95
CA SER A 124 20.85 -10.70 2.02
C SER A 124 20.79 -10.04 3.40
N ASP A 125 20.61 -8.73 3.43
CA ASP A 125 20.46 -7.91 4.63
C ASP A 125 19.15 -7.08 4.53
N GLN A 126 18.46 -6.97 5.62
CA GLN A 126 17.13 -6.35 5.67
C GLN A 126 17.20 -4.84 5.49
N ALA A 127 16.20 -4.29 4.81
CA ALA A 127 16.01 -2.84 4.69
C ALA A 127 15.61 -2.23 6.05
N THR A 128 16.26 -1.13 6.41
CA THR A 128 15.92 -0.39 7.64
C THR A 128 14.69 0.50 7.48
N TYR A 129 14.25 0.71 6.25
CA TYR A 129 13.05 1.47 5.91
C TYR A 129 12.32 0.78 4.77
N VAL A 130 11.06 0.47 4.97
CA VAL A 130 10.15 -0.03 3.94
C VAL A 130 8.83 0.73 4.07
N ALA A 131 8.39 1.35 2.99
CA ALA A 131 7.09 2.01 2.92
C ALA A 131 6.33 1.53 1.70
N PHE A 132 5.01 1.39 1.84
CA PHE A 132 4.15 0.93 0.74
C PHE A 132 2.78 1.60 0.77
N GLY A 133 2.12 1.58 -0.39
CA GLY A 133 0.75 2.04 -0.55
C GLY A 133 0.00 1.25 -1.61
N ILE A 134 -1.33 1.22 -1.46
CA ILE A 134 -2.24 0.50 -2.35
C ILE A 134 -3.38 1.43 -2.76
N LEU A 135 -3.64 1.48 -4.06
CA LEU A 135 -4.78 2.13 -4.69
C LEU A 135 -5.65 1.09 -5.37
N GLY A 136 -6.95 1.23 -5.27
CA GLY A 136 -7.94 0.31 -5.85
C GLY A 136 -9.31 0.50 -5.21
N ASP A 137 -10.15 -0.52 -5.24
CA ASP A 137 -11.48 -0.52 -4.63
C ASP A 137 -11.48 -1.31 -3.32
N LEU A 138 -12.09 -0.76 -2.27
CA LEU A 138 -12.47 -1.54 -1.07
C LEU A 138 -13.70 -2.38 -1.35
N ALA A 139 -13.84 -3.50 -0.63
CA ALA A 139 -15.02 -4.37 -0.68
C ALA A 139 -16.27 -3.69 -0.12
#